data_cd475173293d8dbb55abd8a96c9c678d
#
_entry.id   cd475173293d8dbb55abd8a96c9c678d
#
_cell.length_a   1.000
_cell.length_b   1.000
_cell.length_c   1.000
_cell.angle_alpha   90.00
_cell.angle_beta   90.00
_cell.angle_gamma   90.00
#
_symmetry.space_group_name_H-M   'P 1'
#
loop_
_entity.id
_entity.type
_entity.pdbx_description
1 polymer ?
#
loop_
_entity_poly.entity_id
_entity_poly.type
_entity_poly.pdbx_seq_one_letter_code
_entity_poly.pdbx_strand_id
1 'polypeptide(L)'
;RLNGPAENLPSPPEFARMQPNSALEALAIGPDGTLYTLPERSGGEKRPFPVYRFRNGTWDHDLSIPRSGGYLAVAADIGPDGRFYLLERQFRGLAGFSTRLRRFDLGKTLTGETTLLQTPVGLHANLEGMSVWRDGAGRLTATLIADDGFSFLFSTRIIEYRLHD
;
A
#
# COMPACT_ATOMS: atom_id res chain seq x y z
N ARG A 1 -17.55 -9.82 -15.16
CA ARG A 1 -17.70 -11.29 -15.12
C ARG A 1 -16.32 -11.90 -15.35
N LEU A 2 -15.79 -12.67 -14.41
CA LEU A 2 -14.54 -13.39 -14.58
C LEU A 2 -14.83 -14.65 -15.38
N ASN A 3 -14.50 -14.63 -16.68
CA ASN A 3 -14.91 -15.69 -17.62
C ASN A 3 -13.73 -16.52 -18.14
N GLY A 4 -12.51 -16.31 -17.64
CA GLY A 4 -11.31 -16.98 -18.13
C GLY A 4 -10.36 -17.40 -17.02
N PRO A 5 -9.34 -18.20 -17.33
CA PRO A 5 -8.26 -18.51 -16.41
C PRO A 5 -7.48 -17.23 -16.07
N ALA A 6 -6.84 -17.23 -14.89
CA ALA A 6 -5.90 -16.18 -14.54
C ALA A 6 -4.68 -16.24 -15.50
N GLU A 7 -4.25 -15.09 -15.97
CA GLU A 7 -3.03 -14.95 -16.76
C GLU A 7 -1.86 -14.54 -15.87
N ASN A 8 -0.74 -15.22 -15.98
CA ASN A 8 0.47 -14.84 -15.29
C ASN A 8 1.14 -13.66 -16.00
N LEU A 9 1.43 -12.61 -15.25
CA LEU A 9 2.28 -11.54 -15.76
C LEU A 9 3.74 -11.99 -15.80
N PRO A 10 4.55 -11.50 -16.76
CA PRO A 10 5.98 -11.77 -16.77
C PRO A 10 6.60 -11.29 -15.44
N SER A 11 7.43 -12.11 -14.83
CA SER A 11 8.12 -11.79 -13.59
C SER A 11 9.55 -11.35 -13.87
N PRO A 12 9.94 -10.12 -13.51
CA PRO A 12 11.33 -9.71 -13.67
C PRO A 12 12.23 -10.46 -12.66
N PRO A 13 13.52 -10.67 -12.99
CA PRO A 13 14.43 -11.47 -12.16
C PRO A 13 14.60 -10.99 -10.72
N GLU A 14 14.41 -9.71 -10.48
CA GLU A 14 14.48 -9.09 -9.14
C GLU A 14 13.38 -9.58 -8.21
N PHE A 15 12.21 -9.97 -8.70
CA PHE A 15 11.14 -10.52 -7.85
C PHE A 15 11.57 -11.85 -7.22
N ALA A 16 12.30 -12.68 -7.94
CA ALA A 16 12.83 -13.95 -7.42
C ALA A 16 13.89 -13.75 -6.31
N ARG A 17 14.44 -12.55 -6.17
CA ARG A 17 15.45 -12.21 -5.15
C ARG A 17 14.84 -11.53 -3.91
N MET A 18 13.52 -11.27 -3.93
CA MET A 18 12.83 -10.71 -2.76
C MET A 18 12.78 -11.73 -1.63
N GLN A 19 12.72 -11.23 -0.40
CA GLN A 19 12.63 -12.12 0.76
C GLN A 19 11.29 -12.88 0.73
N PRO A 20 11.28 -14.20 0.97
CA PRO A 20 10.04 -14.93 1.23
C PRO A 20 9.27 -14.24 2.39
N ASN A 21 7.97 -14.14 2.30
CA ASN A 21 7.08 -13.49 3.27
C ASN A 21 7.29 -11.98 3.49
N SER A 22 7.99 -11.30 2.58
CA SER A 22 8.17 -9.83 2.61
C SER A 22 8.39 -9.28 1.20
N ALA A 23 7.83 -9.97 0.20
CA ALA A 23 7.94 -9.62 -1.22
C ALA A 23 6.93 -8.51 -1.58
N LEU A 24 6.23 -8.65 -2.70
CA LEU A 24 5.24 -7.68 -3.13
C LEU A 24 3.98 -7.78 -2.25
N GLU A 25 3.66 -6.71 -1.54
CA GLU A 25 2.50 -6.65 -0.63
C GLU A 25 1.48 -5.61 -1.11
N ALA A 26 1.95 -4.45 -1.54
CA ALA A 26 1.09 -3.37 -1.95
C ALA A 26 0.87 -3.41 -3.47
N LEU A 27 -0.40 -3.30 -3.90
CA LEU A 27 -0.80 -3.28 -5.30
C LEU A 27 -1.82 -2.17 -5.53
N ALA A 28 -1.62 -1.39 -6.58
CA ALA A 28 -2.57 -0.39 -7.06
C ALA A 28 -2.71 -0.48 -8.59
N ILE A 29 -3.84 -0.02 -9.11
CA ILE A 29 -4.09 0.07 -10.54
C ILE A 29 -4.49 1.49 -10.92
N GLY A 30 -3.82 2.04 -11.92
CA GLY A 30 -4.14 3.35 -12.48
C GLY A 30 -5.35 3.30 -13.41
N PRO A 31 -5.98 4.46 -13.67
CA PRO A 31 -7.13 4.54 -14.58
C PRO A 31 -6.78 4.15 -16.02
N ASP A 32 -5.51 4.18 -16.38
CA ASP A 32 -4.95 3.74 -17.67
C ASP A 32 -4.60 2.24 -17.71
N GLY A 33 -4.88 1.49 -16.61
CA GLY A 33 -4.56 0.07 -16.48
C GLY A 33 -3.11 -0.21 -16.06
N THR A 34 -2.29 0.81 -15.80
CA THR A 34 -0.94 0.62 -15.25
C THR A 34 -1.03 0.02 -13.86
N LEU A 35 -0.33 -1.09 -13.62
CA LEU A 35 -0.20 -1.67 -12.29
C LEU A 35 1.01 -1.06 -11.58
N TYR A 36 0.86 -0.83 -10.29
CA TYR A 36 1.90 -0.35 -9.40
C TYR A 36 2.01 -1.30 -8.22
N THR A 37 3.21 -1.78 -7.95
CA THR A 37 3.44 -2.67 -6.81
C THR A 37 4.77 -2.34 -6.13
N LEU A 38 4.85 -2.62 -4.84
CA LEU A 38 6.07 -2.42 -4.08
C LEU A 38 6.19 -3.49 -2.99
N PRO A 39 7.45 -3.82 -2.61
CA PRO A 39 7.67 -4.81 -1.57
C PRO A 39 7.36 -4.22 -0.18
N GLU A 40 7.00 -5.09 0.75
CA GLU A 40 6.84 -4.75 2.17
C GLU A 40 8.11 -4.10 2.72
N ARG A 41 9.28 -4.60 2.29
CA ARG A 41 10.60 -4.17 2.75
C ARG A 41 11.46 -3.69 1.61
N SER A 42 12.21 -2.63 1.87
CA SER A 42 13.18 -2.07 0.91
C SER A 42 14.63 -2.57 1.11
N GLY A 43 14.85 -3.52 2.02
CA GLY A 43 16.19 -4.01 2.36
C GLY A 43 16.93 -3.18 3.42
N GLY A 44 16.37 -2.05 3.86
CA GLY A 44 16.94 -1.22 4.93
C GLY A 44 16.03 -0.05 5.28
N GLU A 45 16.03 0.40 6.55
CA GLU A 45 15.08 1.41 7.05
C GLU A 45 15.23 2.79 6.39
N LYS A 46 16.40 3.09 5.84
CA LYS A 46 16.68 4.35 5.13
C LYS A 46 16.65 4.19 3.61
N ARG A 47 16.50 2.97 3.10
CA ARG A 47 16.45 2.70 1.67
C ARG A 47 15.02 2.93 1.17
N PRO A 48 14.81 3.77 0.14
CA PRO A 48 13.48 3.98 -0.43
C PRO A 48 12.83 2.67 -0.88
N PHE A 49 11.50 2.59 -0.81
CA PHE A 49 10.76 1.50 -1.44
C PHE A 49 10.83 1.67 -2.95
N PRO A 50 11.31 0.68 -3.72
CA PRO A 50 11.15 0.68 -5.16
C PRO A 50 9.66 0.51 -5.49
N VAL A 51 9.16 1.27 -6.46
CA VAL A 51 7.81 1.10 -6.99
C VAL A 51 7.93 0.54 -8.40
N TYR A 52 7.50 -0.69 -8.56
CA TYR A 52 7.46 -1.38 -9.86
C TYR A 52 6.18 -1.01 -10.58
N ARG A 53 6.31 -0.67 -11.88
CA ARG A 53 5.16 -0.42 -12.76
C ARG A 53 5.11 -1.44 -13.86
N PHE A 54 3.91 -1.98 -14.11
CA PHE A 54 3.66 -2.81 -15.28
C PHE A 54 2.73 -2.07 -16.25
N ARG A 55 3.24 -1.82 -17.43
CA ARG A 55 2.47 -1.17 -18.50
C ARG A 55 2.97 -1.67 -19.87
N ASN A 56 2.07 -1.78 -20.85
CA ASN A 56 2.40 -2.21 -22.18
C ASN A 56 3.21 -3.52 -22.23
N GLY A 57 2.91 -4.47 -21.33
CA GLY A 57 3.57 -5.78 -21.25
C GLY A 57 4.96 -5.80 -20.61
N THR A 58 5.44 -4.68 -20.05
CA THR A 58 6.78 -4.57 -19.47
C THR A 58 6.77 -3.96 -18.08
N TRP A 59 7.74 -4.37 -17.25
CA TRP A 59 8.01 -3.78 -15.94
C TRP A 59 9.09 -2.72 -16.04
N ASP A 60 8.90 -1.62 -15.27
CA ASP A 60 9.94 -0.67 -14.89
C ASP A 60 9.91 -0.41 -13.38
N HIS A 61 10.96 0.23 -12.84
CA HIS A 61 11.08 0.59 -11.43
C HIS A 61 11.77 1.96 -11.24
N ASP A 62 11.43 2.89 -12.12
CA ASP A 62 11.99 4.26 -12.09
C ASP A 62 11.41 5.09 -10.93
N LEU A 63 10.34 4.61 -10.29
CA LEU A 63 9.71 5.27 -9.16
C LEU A 63 10.23 4.73 -7.84
N SER A 64 10.27 5.59 -6.83
CA SER A 64 10.55 5.20 -5.46
C SER A 64 9.81 6.08 -4.46
N ILE A 65 9.56 5.52 -3.26
CA ILE A 65 8.94 6.24 -2.14
C ILE A 65 9.94 6.31 -1.00
N PRO A 66 10.24 7.50 -0.46
CA PRO A 66 11.09 7.63 0.71
C PRO A 66 10.57 6.79 1.88
N ARG A 67 11.44 6.03 2.51
CA ARG A 67 11.14 5.28 3.72
C ARG A 67 11.58 6.08 4.94
N SER A 68 10.69 6.23 5.91
CA SER A 68 10.98 6.90 7.17
C SER A 68 10.49 6.08 8.36
N GLY A 69 11.36 5.89 9.35
CA GLY A 69 11.09 5.02 10.49
C GLY A 69 11.01 3.54 10.11
N GLY A 70 10.56 2.72 11.04
CA GLY A 70 10.42 1.28 10.86
C GLY A 70 9.09 0.85 10.19
N TYR A 71 8.44 1.73 9.44
CA TYR A 71 7.19 1.40 8.75
C TYR A 71 7.45 0.50 7.53
N LEU A 72 6.51 -0.40 7.28
CA LEU A 72 6.49 -1.38 6.20
C LEU A 72 5.30 -1.10 5.30
N ALA A 73 5.48 -1.17 3.99
CA ALA A 73 4.40 -0.99 3.01
C ALA A 73 3.50 -2.23 2.98
N VAL A 74 2.18 -2.06 3.11
CA VAL A 74 1.24 -3.19 3.18
C VAL A 74 0.09 -3.10 2.19
N ALA A 75 -0.31 -1.90 1.77
CA ALA A 75 -1.30 -1.74 0.72
C ALA A 75 -1.08 -0.44 -0.05
N ALA A 76 -1.52 -0.39 -1.29
CA ALA A 76 -1.54 0.82 -2.09
C ALA A 76 -2.86 0.94 -2.86
N ASP A 77 -3.22 2.16 -3.23
CA ASP A 77 -4.32 2.43 -4.13
C ASP A 77 -4.06 3.72 -4.92
N ILE A 78 -4.72 3.87 -6.06
CA ILE A 78 -4.80 5.14 -6.77
C ILE A 78 -6.22 5.65 -6.60
N GLY A 79 -6.34 6.71 -5.80
CA GLY A 79 -7.62 7.29 -5.50
C GLY A 79 -8.30 7.92 -6.72
N PRO A 80 -9.61 8.21 -6.62
CA PRO A 80 -10.37 8.84 -7.69
C PRO A 80 -9.96 10.29 -7.99
N ASP A 81 -9.01 10.82 -7.24
CA ASP A 81 -8.32 12.08 -7.45
C ASP A 81 -7.01 11.93 -8.26
N GLY A 82 -6.69 10.70 -8.69
CA GLY A 82 -5.49 10.37 -9.46
C GLY A 82 -4.20 10.33 -8.64
N ARG A 83 -4.27 10.42 -7.32
CA ARG A 83 -3.11 10.39 -6.43
C ARG A 83 -2.82 8.99 -5.95
N PHE A 84 -1.54 8.72 -5.68
CA PHE A 84 -1.08 7.46 -5.13
C PHE A 84 -1.16 7.48 -3.61
N TYR A 85 -1.79 6.46 -3.02
CA TYR A 85 -1.95 6.27 -1.59
C TYR A 85 -1.17 5.04 -1.15
N LEU A 86 -0.43 5.17 -0.04
CA LEU A 86 0.34 4.08 0.55
C LEU A 86 -0.06 3.89 2.00
N LEU A 87 -0.54 2.70 2.31
CA LEU A 87 -0.76 2.25 3.68
C LEU A 87 0.49 1.56 4.19
N GLU A 88 0.92 1.94 5.38
CA GLU A 88 2.10 1.41 6.03
C GLU A 88 1.78 1.04 7.47
N ARG A 89 2.45 0.01 7.97
CA ARG A 89 2.34 -0.40 9.38
C ARG A 89 3.72 -0.51 10.02
N GLN A 90 3.75 -0.34 11.34
CA GLN A 90 4.93 -0.60 12.15
C GLN A 90 4.52 -1.47 13.34
N PHE A 91 5.14 -2.64 13.49
CA PHE A 91 4.95 -3.51 14.63
C PHE A 91 5.83 -3.08 15.80
N ARG A 92 5.24 -2.97 16.99
CA ARG A 92 5.87 -2.54 18.25
C ARG A 92 5.78 -3.61 19.33
N GLY A 93 5.91 -4.88 18.94
CA GLY A 93 5.85 -6.01 19.86
C GLY A 93 4.49 -6.09 20.60
N LEU A 94 4.53 -6.28 21.90
CA LEU A 94 3.30 -6.42 22.72
C LEU A 94 2.42 -5.17 22.73
N ALA A 95 2.95 -4.00 22.38
CA ALA A 95 2.16 -2.77 22.26
C ALA A 95 1.27 -2.75 20.99
N GLY A 96 1.49 -3.67 20.04
CA GLY A 96 0.69 -3.79 18.83
C GLY A 96 1.26 -3.02 17.63
N PHE A 97 0.36 -2.46 16.81
CA PHE A 97 0.70 -1.81 15.55
C PHE A 97 0.43 -0.29 15.60
N SER A 98 1.25 0.45 14.87
CA SER A 98 0.97 1.82 14.45
C SER A 98 0.80 1.81 12.93
N THR A 99 -0.19 2.53 12.43
CA THR A 99 -0.50 2.64 11.00
C THR A 99 -0.23 4.04 10.52
N ARG A 100 0.26 4.16 9.29
CA ARG A 100 0.44 5.44 8.60
C ARG A 100 -0.15 5.35 7.21
N LEU A 101 -0.91 6.38 6.81
CA LEU A 101 -1.39 6.57 5.45
C LEU A 101 -0.72 7.79 4.85
N ARG A 102 0.01 7.60 3.77
CA ARG A 102 0.62 8.69 2.99
C ARG A 102 -0.02 8.80 1.62
N ARG A 103 -0.03 10.02 1.09
CA ARG A 103 -0.49 10.37 -0.24
C ARG A 103 0.65 11.04 -1.02
N PHE A 104 0.69 10.77 -2.32
CA PHE A 104 1.67 11.33 -3.25
C PHE A 104 0.98 11.78 -4.54
N ASP A 105 1.48 12.85 -5.14
CA ASP A 105 1.13 13.22 -6.49
C ASP A 105 1.82 12.26 -7.46
N LEU A 106 1.02 11.60 -8.30
CA LEU A 106 1.48 10.59 -9.25
C LEU A 106 1.83 11.25 -10.60
N GLY A 107 3.10 11.17 -10.97
CA GLY A 107 3.62 11.72 -12.21
C GLY A 107 4.81 10.92 -12.73
N LYS A 108 5.76 11.61 -13.35
CA LYS A 108 7.06 11.00 -13.72
C LYS A 108 7.84 10.53 -12.49
N THR A 109 7.60 11.18 -11.36
CA THR A 109 8.08 10.82 -10.02
C THR A 109 6.92 10.92 -9.05
N LEU A 110 7.04 10.30 -7.87
CA LEU A 110 6.10 10.46 -6.77
C LEU A 110 6.57 11.65 -5.92
N THR A 111 5.77 12.72 -5.91
CA THR A 111 6.08 13.99 -5.22
C THR A 111 4.95 14.40 -4.29
N GLY A 112 5.04 15.54 -3.64
CA GLY A 112 3.95 16.09 -2.82
C GLY A 112 3.58 15.19 -1.63
N GLU A 113 4.56 14.49 -1.03
CA GLU A 113 4.31 13.60 0.11
C GLU A 113 3.52 14.29 1.21
N THR A 114 2.38 13.69 1.57
CA THR A 114 1.54 14.16 2.67
C THR A 114 1.16 12.96 3.55
N THR A 115 1.42 13.05 4.84
CA THR A 115 0.90 12.08 5.82
C THR A 115 -0.53 12.47 6.20
N LEU A 116 -1.49 11.67 5.79
CA LEU A 116 -2.92 11.90 6.04
C LEU A 116 -3.38 11.35 7.39
N LEU A 117 -2.76 10.24 7.81
CA LEU A 117 -3.06 9.56 9.07
C LEU A 117 -1.79 8.94 9.64
N GLN A 118 -1.61 9.10 10.93
CA GLN A 118 -0.67 8.30 11.72
C GLN A 118 -1.32 7.98 13.06
N THR A 119 -1.51 6.70 13.34
CA THR A 119 -2.21 6.27 14.55
C THR A 119 -1.24 6.10 15.72
N PRO A 120 -1.72 6.30 16.96
CA PRO A 120 -1.05 5.76 18.13
C PRO A 120 -0.86 4.25 18.01
N VAL A 121 0.16 3.72 18.67
CA VAL A 121 0.38 2.27 18.76
C VAL A 121 -0.80 1.62 19.49
N GLY A 122 -1.30 0.51 18.95
CA GLY A 122 -2.38 -0.26 19.55
C GLY A 122 -3.81 0.27 19.28
N LEU A 123 -3.96 1.36 18.53
CA LEU A 123 -5.30 1.86 18.15
C LEU A 123 -6.03 0.89 17.24
N HIS A 124 -5.34 0.33 16.29
CA HIS A 124 -5.86 -0.68 15.35
C HIS A 124 -5.02 -1.94 15.41
N ALA A 125 -5.65 -3.06 14.99
CA ALA A 125 -4.96 -4.30 14.71
C ALA A 125 -4.10 -4.16 13.45
N ASN A 126 -3.69 -5.25 12.89
CA ASN A 126 -2.84 -5.36 11.72
C ASN A 126 -3.57 -4.92 10.44
N LEU A 127 -3.56 -3.62 10.11
CA LEU A 127 -4.17 -3.12 8.88
C LEU A 127 -3.30 -3.50 7.68
N GLU A 128 -3.89 -4.22 6.72
CA GLU A 128 -3.18 -4.80 5.57
C GLU A 128 -3.84 -4.53 4.22
N GLY A 129 -5.10 -4.12 4.20
CA GLY A 129 -5.78 -3.78 2.96
C GLY A 129 -6.32 -2.35 2.96
N MET A 130 -6.41 -1.76 1.78
CA MET A 130 -6.91 -0.39 1.60
C MET A 130 -7.63 -0.24 0.27
N SER A 131 -8.68 0.57 0.27
CA SER A 131 -9.28 1.16 -0.92
C SER A 131 -9.61 2.63 -0.68
N VAL A 132 -9.34 3.49 -1.66
CA VAL A 132 -9.62 4.93 -1.62
C VAL A 132 -10.69 5.24 -2.66
N TRP A 133 -11.81 5.80 -2.22
CA TRP A 133 -12.99 6.01 -3.04
C TRP A 133 -13.76 7.27 -2.64
N ARG A 134 -14.79 7.64 -3.42
CA ARG A 134 -15.69 8.73 -3.04
C ARG A 134 -17.00 8.18 -2.51
N ASP A 135 -17.42 8.66 -1.35
CA ASP A 135 -18.70 8.32 -0.77
C ASP A 135 -19.89 8.96 -1.55
N GLY A 136 -21.12 8.62 -1.17
CA GLY A 136 -22.32 9.15 -1.83
C GLY A 136 -22.47 10.68 -1.77
N ALA A 137 -21.69 11.37 -0.92
CA ALA A 137 -21.61 12.82 -0.85
C ALA A 137 -20.37 13.38 -1.61
N GLY A 138 -19.66 12.54 -2.38
CA GLY A 138 -18.48 12.93 -3.14
C GLY A 138 -17.20 13.10 -2.31
N ARG A 139 -17.21 12.76 -1.02
CA ARG A 139 -16.09 12.94 -0.10
C ARG A 139 -15.10 11.79 -0.25
N LEU A 140 -13.81 12.12 -0.25
CA LEU A 140 -12.75 11.14 -0.33
C LEU A 140 -12.70 10.32 0.97
N THR A 141 -12.71 9.00 0.84
CA THR A 141 -12.78 8.05 1.96
C THR A 141 -11.76 6.95 1.74
N ALA A 142 -11.04 6.57 2.78
CA ALA A 142 -10.19 5.38 2.81
C ALA A 142 -10.87 4.31 3.65
N THR A 143 -11.17 3.16 3.04
CA THR A 143 -11.62 1.95 3.72
C THR A 143 -10.43 1.03 3.92
N LEU A 144 -10.16 0.67 5.16
CA LEU A 144 -9.05 -0.15 5.60
C LEU A 144 -9.56 -1.47 6.17
N ILE A 145 -8.84 -2.55 5.95
CA ILE A 145 -9.14 -3.85 6.55
C ILE A 145 -7.99 -4.34 7.41
N ALA A 146 -8.32 -4.82 8.60
CA ALA A 146 -7.39 -5.45 9.52
C ALA A 146 -7.45 -6.97 9.38
N ASP A 147 -6.29 -7.61 9.37
CA ASP A 147 -6.13 -9.05 9.53
C ASP A 147 -5.94 -9.40 11.01
N ASP A 148 -6.56 -10.47 11.46
CA ASP A 148 -6.43 -10.96 12.85
C ASP A 148 -5.17 -11.82 13.07
N GLY A 149 -4.45 -12.19 12.00
CA GLY A 149 -3.24 -13.00 12.07
C GLY A 149 -3.46 -14.36 12.76
N PHE A 150 -4.69 -14.90 12.74
CA PHE A 150 -5.10 -16.08 13.50
C PHE A 150 -4.86 -15.96 15.01
N SER A 151 -4.83 -14.74 15.53
CA SER A 151 -4.58 -14.44 16.95
C SER A 151 -5.90 -14.15 17.66
N PHE A 152 -6.15 -14.80 18.79
CA PHE A 152 -7.32 -14.52 19.64
C PHE A 152 -7.30 -13.08 20.23
N LEU A 153 -6.17 -12.37 20.14
CA LEU A 153 -6.03 -11.00 20.63
C LEU A 153 -6.49 -9.95 19.60
N PHE A 154 -6.63 -10.33 18.34
CA PHE A 154 -7.01 -9.43 17.26
C PHE A 154 -8.31 -9.90 16.61
N SER A 155 -8.94 -9.01 15.87
CA SER A 155 -10.14 -9.33 15.11
C SER A 155 -10.09 -8.67 13.75
N THR A 156 -10.58 -9.34 12.73
CA THR A 156 -10.81 -8.75 11.41
C THR A 156 -11.80 -7.60 11.56
N ARG A 157 -11.42 -6.43 11.08
CA ARG A 157 -12.23 -5.20 11.14
C ARG A 157 -12.12 -4.42 9.85
N ILE A 158 -13.22 -3.77 9.50
CA ILE A 158 -13.25 -2.74 8.44
C ILE A 158 -13.35 -1.39 9.13
N ILE A 159 -12.51 -0.46 8.72
CA ILE A 159 -12.39 0.88 9.32
C ILE A 159 -12.41 1.89 8.17
N GLU A 160 -13.18 2.96 8.34
CA GLU A 160 -13.25 4.03 7.35
C GLU A 160 -12.76 5.35 7.92
N TYR A 161 -11.94 6.03 7.14
CA TYR A 161 -11.49 7.38 7.41
C TYR A 161 -11.91 8.30 6.28
N ARG A 162 -12.56 9.40 6.63
CA ARG A 162 -12.77 10.51 5.69
C ARG A 162 -11.44 11.24 5.56
N LEU A 163 -10.97 11.36 4.32
CA LEU A 163 -9.75 12.08 4.02
C LEU A 163 -10.07 13.56 3.76
N HIS A 164 -9.26 14.43 4.29
CA HIS A 164 -9.33 15.86 4.05
C HIS A 164 -8.11 16.29 3.24
N ASP A 165 -8.33 17.25 2.33
CA ASP A 165 -7.26 17.87 1.55
C ASP A 165 -6.38 18.79 2.41
#